data_a0bad5465689dc064e496a345de52e2c
#
_entry.id   a0bad5465689dc064e496a345de52e2c
#
_cell.length_a   1.000
_cell.length_b   1.000
_cell.length_c   1.000
_cell.angle_alpha   90.00
_cell.angle_beta   90.00
_cell.angle_gamma   90.00
#
_symmetry.space_group_name_H-M   'P 1'
#
loop_
_entity.id
_entity.type
_entity.pdbx_description
1 polymer ?
#
loop_
_entity_poly.entity_id
_entity_poly.type
_entity_poly.pdbx_seq_one_letter_code
_entity_poly.pdbx_strand_id
1 'polypeptide(L)'
;GTETILLVEDEAAVRRLALVALQRRGYRVLSAASAAEAMALATGHQGRLDLLLTDVVMPDMGGRQLAEALKARRPGLKVLFMSGYTDDTVLRDGLASPDQLFLQKPFSVAALGRRVREVLDL
;
A
#
# COMPACT_ATOMS: atom_id res chain seq x y z
N GLY A 1 3.89 14.62 6.26
CA GLY A 1 3.82 14.77 4.82
C GLY A 1 2.47 15.30 4.37
N THR A 2 2.38 15.71 3.14
CA THR A 2 1.14 16.22 2.56
C THR A 2 0.62 15.31 1.44
N GLU A 3 1.32 14.21 1.18
CA GLU A 3 0.98 13.29 0.11
C GLU A 3 -0.30 12.52 0.42
N THR A 4 -0.93 11.97 -0.62
CA THR A 4 -2.13 11.15 -0.52
C THR A 4 -1.77 9.69 -0.72
N ILE A 5 -2.20 8.86 0.22
CA ILE A 5 -1.90 7.42 0.26
C ILE A 5 -3.20 6.64 0.12
N LEU A 6 -3.21 5.66 -0.77
CA LEU A 6 -4.28 4.67 -0.85
C LEU A 6 -3.83 3.44 -0.08
N LEU A 7 -4.48 3.19 1.05
CA LEU A 7 -4.17 2.07 1.95
C LEU A 7 -5.17 0.96 1.72
N VAL A 8 -4.66 -0.24 1.40
CA VAL A 8 -5.50 -1.40 1.13
C VAL A 8 -5.08 -2.54 2.04
N GLU A 9 -5.97 -2.93 2.96
CA GLU A 9 -5.72 -3.96 3.95
C GLU A 9 -7.05 -4.59 4.36
N ASP A 10 -7.17 -5.90 4.18
CA ASP A 10 -8.40 -6.61 4.50
C ASP A 10 -8.60 -6.83 6.01
N GLU A 11 -7.53 -6.85 6.79
CA GLU A 11 -7.58 -7.00 8.24
C GLU A 11 -7.90 -5.65 8.90
N ALA A 12 -9.07 -5.54 9.51
CA ALA A 12 -9.57 -4.27 10.06
C ALA A 12 -8.61 -3.66 11.09
N ALA A 13 -8.04 -4.47 11.98
CA ALA A 13 -7.15 -3.97 13.02
C ALA A 13 -5.86 -3.38 12.44
N VAL A 14 -5.27 -4.07 11.47
CA VAL A 14 -4.05 -3.60 10.81
C VAL A 14 -4.33 -2.35 9.99
N ARG A 15 -5.44 -2.35 9.26
CA ARG A 15 -5.87 -1.19 8.46
C ARG A 15 -6.03 0.05 9.33
N ARG A 16 -6.70 -0.10 10.48
CA ARG A 16 -6.92 1.02 11.40
C ARG A 16 -5.61 1.54 11.98
N LEU A 17 -4.73 0.63 12.37
CA LEU A 17 -3.42 1.02 12.91
C LEU A 17 -2.64 1.84 11.89
N ALA A 18 -2.55 1.35 10.67
CA ALA A 18 -1.83 2.04 9.60
C ALA A 18 -2.48 3.39 9.26
N LEU A 19 -3.81 3.42 9.18
CA LEU A 19 -4.56 4.65 8.90
C LEU A 19 -4.24 5.74 9.91
N VAL A 20 -4.37 5.43 11.21
CA VAL A 20 -4.13 6.41 12.27
C VAL A 20 -2.68 6.87 12.27
N ALA A 21 -1.75 5.93 12.13
CA ALA A 21 -0.32 6.25 12.12
C ALA A 21 0.04 7.21 11.00
N LEU A 22 -0.49 6.98 9.80
CA LEU A 22 -0.20 7.83 8.65
C LEU A 22 -0.88 9.19 8.74
N GLN A 23 -2.11 9.22 9.22
CA GLN A 23 -2.81 10.49 9.42
C GLN A 23 -2.09 11.38 10.43
N ARG A 24 -1.53 10.80 11.48
CA ARG A 24 -0.76 11.55 12.47
C ARG A 24 0.51 12.17 11.90
N ARG A 25 1.01 11.64 10.81
CA ARG A 25 2.18 12.19 10.12
C ARG A 25 1.79 13.21 9.04
N GLY A 26 0.52 13.53 8.94
CA GLY A 26 0.02 14.55 8.03
C GLY A 26 -0.42 14.07 6.66
N TYR A 27 -0.34 12.77 6.39
CA TYR A 27 -0.78 12.23 5.12
C TYR A 27 -2.30 12.21 5.01
N ARG A 28 -2.79 12.40 3.79
CA ARG A 28 -4.17 12.11 3.45
C ARG A 28 -4.26 10.63 3.11
N VAL A 29 -5.18 9.92 3.74
CA VAL A 29 -5.29 8.48 3.55
C VAL A 29 -6.70 8.10 3.10
N LEU A 30 -6.75 7.40 1.97
CA LEU A 30 -7.95 6.72 1.51
C LEU A 30 -7.77 5.26 1.89
N SER A 31 -8.68 4.69 2.67
CA SER A 31 -8.52 3.31 3.13
C SER A 31 -9.58 2.40 2.53
N ALA A 32 -9.14 1.21 2.16
CA ALA A 32 -9.99 0.20 1.52
C ALA A 32 -9.74 -1.16 2.17
N ALA A 33 -10.79 -1.97 2.25
CA ALA A 33 -10.72 -3.33 2.79
C ALA A 33 -10.48 -4.38 1.71
N SER A 34 -10.55 -3.99 0.45
CA SER A 34 -10.41 -4.91 -0.69
C SER A 34 -9.86 -4.17 -1.90
N ALA A 35 -9.39 -4.93 -2.88
CA ALA A 35 -8.93 -4.35 -4.14
C ALA A 35 -10.07 -3.67 -4.90
N ALA A 36 -11.27 -4.26 -4.88
CA ALA A 36 -12.43 -3.67 -5.53
C ALA A 36 -12.76 -2.29 -4.95
N GLU A 37 -12.76 -2.18 -3.62
CA GLU A 37 -12.99 -0.91 -2.94
C GLU A 37 -11.89 0.09 -3.27
N ALA A 38 -10.63 -0.37 -3.31
CA ALA A 38 -9.50 0.48 -3.64
C ALA A 38 -9.62 1.05 -5.06
N MET A 39 -10.03 0.21 -6.03
CA MET A 39 -10.23 0.67 -7.40
C MET A 39 -11.33 1.72 -7.47
N ALA A 40 -12.42 1.52 -6.74
CA ALA A 40 -13.52 2.47 -6.71
C ALA A 40 -13.07 3.82 -6.11
N LEU A 41 -12.32 3.77 -5.03
CA LEU A 41 -11.79 4.98 -4.39
C LEU A 41 -10.84 5.73 -5.32
N ALA A 42 -9.94 5.00 -5.98
CA ALA A 42 -8.99 5.61 -6.90
C ALA A 42 -9.68 6.25 -8.10
N THR A 43 -10.70 5.60 -8.63
CA THR A 43 -11.48 6.12 -9.76
C THR A 43 -12.24 7.38 -9.38
N GLY A 44 -12.80 7.43 -8.16
CA GLY A 44 -13.53 8.59 -7.68
C GLY A 44 -12.67 9.73 -7.16
N HIS A 45 -11.39 9.48 -6.95
CA HIS A 45 -10.49 10.50 -6.40
C HIS A 45 -9.96 11.40 -7.53
N GLN A 46 -10.27 12.68 -7.46
CA GLN A 46 -9.88 13.63 -8.50
C GLN A 46 -8.49 14.20 -8.29
N GLY A 47 -7.94 14.08 -7.09
CA GLY A 47 -6.63 14.60 -6.77
C GLY A 47 -5.52 13.60 -7.10
N ARG A 48 -4.31 13.96 -6.74
CA ARG A 48 -3.14 13.13 -6.92
C ARG A 48 -3.13 11.98 -5.92
N LEU A 49 -2.74 10.80 -6.38
CA LEU A 49 -2.38 9.67 -5.53
C LEU A 49 -0.88 9.49 -5.60
N ASP A 50 -0.22 9.55 -4.45
CA ASP A 50 1.25 9.50 -4.41
C ASP A 50 1.77 8.10 -4.11
N LEU A 51 1.04 7.33 -3.31
CA LEU A 51 1.47 6.00 -2.87
C LEU A 51 0.30 5.05 -2.76
N LEU A 52 0.50 3.83 -3.24
CA LEU A 52 -0.35 2.69 -2.93
C LEU A 52 0.37 1.84 -1.87
N LEU A 53 -0.24 1.68 -0.72
CA LEU A 53 0.24 0.81 0.35
C LEU A 53 -0.76 -0.35 0.45
N THR A 54 -0.36 -1.54 0.01
CA THR A 54 -1.28 -2.66 -0.10
C THR A 54 -0.67 -3.97 0.34
N ASP A 55 -1.51 -4.85 0.88
CA ASP A 55 -1.13 -6.26 1.06
C ASP A 55 -0.82 -6.88 -0.29
N VAL A 56 0.11 -7.83 -0.30
CA VAL A 56 0.39 -8.64 -1.48
C VAL A 56 -0.74 -9.63 -1.72
N VAL A 57 -1.24 -10.26 -0.66
CA VAL A 57 -2.30 -11.27 -0.75
C VAL A 57 -3.60 -10.72 -0.19
N MET A 58 -4.64 -10.75 -1.02
CA MET A 58 -6.00 -10.33 -0.65
C MET A 58 -7.01 -11.28 -1.26
N PRO A 59 -8.21 -11.40 -0.66
CA PRO A 59 -9.20 -12.40 -1.11
C PRO A 59 -9.69 -12.22 -2.55
N ASP A 60 -9.85 -10.99 -3.01
CA ASP A 60 -10.48 -10.72 -4.32
C ASP A 60 -9.46 -10.53 -5.44
N MET A 61 -8.35 -9.86 -5.17
CA MET A 61 -7.33 -9.58 -6.17
C MET A 61 -6.01 -9.39 -5.44
N GLY A 62 -4.94 -9.94 -5.97
CA GLY A 62 -3.62 -9.74 -5.38
C GLY A 62 -3.19 -8.28 -5.44
N GLY A 63 -2.41 -7.87 -4.44
CA GLY A 63 -1.91 -6.50 -4.37
C GLY A 63 -1.06 -6.12 -5.58
N ARG A 64 -0.35 -7.07 -6.14
CA ARG A 64 0.46 -6.84 -7.34
C ARG A 64 -0.39 -6.50 -8.55
N GLN A 65 -1.49 -7.25 -8.75
CA GLN A 65 -2.42 -6.98 -9.83
C GLN A 65 -3.08 -5.61 -9.67
N LEU A 66 -3.44 -5.28 -8.43
CA LEU A 66 -3.99 -3.96 -8.10
C LEU A 66 -2.99 -2.86 -8.44
N ALA A 67 -1.73 -3.05 -8.06
CA ALA A 67 -0.68 -2.07 -8.34
C ALA A 67 -0.50 -1.85 -9.84
N GLU A 68 -0.49 -2.92 -10.62
CA GLU A 68 -0.36 -2.82 -12.08
C GLU A 68 -1.52 -2.05 -12.69
N ALA A 69 -2.75 -2.36 -12.24
CA ALA A 69 -3.95 -1.69 -12.74
C ALA A 69 -3.94 -0.20 -12.43
N LEU A 70 -3.55 0.16 -11.21
CA LEU A 70 -3.51 1.56 -10.79
C LEU A 70 -2.37 2.33 -11.46
N LYS A 71 -1.21 1.71 -11.62
CA LYS A 71 -0.08 2.35 -12.31
C LYS A 71 -0.38 2.64 -13.77
N ALA A 72 -1.17 1.78 -14.41
CA ALA A 72 -1.59 2.02 -15.79
C ALA A 72 -2.38 3.32 -15.93
N ARG A 73 -3.15 3.67 -14.91
CA ARG A 73 -3.95 4.90 -14.88
C ARG A 73 -3.19 6.08 -14.29
N ARG A 74 -2.24 5.81 -13.41
CA ARG A 74 -1.48 6.84 -12.69
C ARG A 74 0.00 6.48 -12.74
N PRO A 75 0.71 6.81 -13.84
CA PRO A 75 2.09 6.34 -14.04
C PRO A 75 3.09 6.79 -12.98
N GLY A 76 2.81 7.88 -12.28
CA GLY A 76 3.68 8.35 -11.21
C GLY A 76 3.44 7.73 -9.86
N LEU A 77 2.48 6.81 -9.75
CA LEU A 77 2.13 6.17 -8.49
C LEU A 77 3.28 5.29 -7.99
N LYS A 78 3.65 5.48 -6.73
CA LYS A 78 4.63 4.62 -6.06
C LYS A 78 3.90 3.54 -5.28
N VAL A 79 4.56 2.41 -5.06
CA VAL A 79 3.93 1.25 -4.42
C VAL A 79 4.82 0.71 -3.31
N LEU A 80 4.20 0.44 -2.16
CA LEU A 80 4.82 -0.28 -1.05
C LEU A 80 3.92 -1.46 -0.71
N PHE A 81 4.48 -2.67 -0.74
CA PHE A 81 3.74 -3.88 -0.41
C PHE A 81 3.92 -4.26 1.05
N MET A 82 2.84 -4.76 1.66
CA MET A 82 2.88 -5.36 2.99
C MET A 82 2.82 -6.87 2.86
N SER A 83 3.74 -7.60 3.50
CA SER A 83 3.76 -9.05 3.43
C SER A 83 3.97 -9.68 4.80
N GLY A 84 3.27 -10.81 5.05
CA GLY A 84 3.43 -11.60 6.26
C GLY A 84 4.30 -12.83 6.03
N TYR A 85 4.42 -13.66 7.08
CA TYR A 85 5.23 -14.88 7.01
C TYR A 85 4.71 -15.87 5.98
N THR A 86 3.39 -15.91 5.78
CA THR A 86 2.77 -16.83 4.83
C THR A 86 3.00 -16.43 3.39
N ASP A 87 3.56 -15.26 3.16
CA ASP A 87 3.80 -14.72 1.83
C ASP A 87 5.21 -14.99 1.32
N ASP A 88 5.95 -15.89 1.95
CA ASP A 88 7.33 -16.21 1.57
C ASP A 88 7.44 -16.69 0.11
N THR A 89 6.43 -17.40 -0.38
CA THR A 89 6.42 -17.85 -1.77
C THR A 89 6.41 -16.69 -2.73
N VAL A 90 5.73 -15.61 -2.37
CA VAL A 90 5.69 -14.40 -3.17
C VAL A 90 7.09 -13.79 -3.30
N LEU A 91 7.82 -13.78 -2.19
CA LEU A 91 9.19 -13.27 -2.17
C LEU A 91 10.13 -14.15 -3.00
N ARG A 92 9.94 -15.48 -2.97
CA ARG A 92 10.76 -16.43 -3.73
C ARG A 92 10.51 -16.34 -5.22
N ASP A 93 9.32 -16.00 -5.65
CA ASP A 93 8.94 -15.99 -7.06
C ASP A 93 9.41 -14.74 -7.80
N GLY A 94 10.37 -14.03 -7.24
CA GLY A 94 10.96 -12.88 -7.90
C GLY A 94 10.18 -11.58 -7.73
N LEU A 95 9.16 -11.59 -6.88
CA LEU A 95 8.45 -10.36 -6.55
C LEU A 95 9.31 -9.42 -5.73
N ALA A 96 10.34 -9.94 -5.10
CA ALA A 96 11.29 -9.18 -4.33
C ALA A 96 12.43 -8.68 -5.20
N SER A 97 12.12 -8.10 -6.36
CA SER A 97 13.15 -7.44 -7.14
C SER A 97 13.67 -6.22 -6.37
N PRO A 98 14.89 -5.76 -6.66
CA PRO A 98 15.44 -4.58 -5.98
C PRO A 98 14.57 -3.34 -6.11
N ASP A 99 13.73 -3.28 -7.16
CA ASP A 99 12.87 -2.13 -7.41
C ASP A 99 11.56 -2.19 -6.64
N GLN A 100 11.27 -3.32 -5.99
CA GLN A 100 10.05 -3.47 -5.21
C GLN A 100 10.35 -3.34 -3.74
N LEU A 101 9.50 -2.57 -3.06
CA LEU A 101 9.68 -2.28 -1.66
C LEU A 101 8.61 -2.99 -0.85
N PHE A 102 9.05 -3.60 0.24
CA PHE A 102 8.19 -4.37 1.11
C PHE A 102 8.28 -3.86 2.55
N LEU A 103 7.14 -3.92 3.23
CA LEU A 103 7.05 -3.73 4.66
C LEU A 103 6.57 -5.03 5.28
N GLN A 104 7.40 -5.66 6.09
CA GLN A 104 7.07 -6.95 6.69
C GLN A 104 6.13 -6.81 7.87
N LYS A 105 5.10 -7.65 7.90
CA LYS A 105 4.19 -7.74 9.05
C LYS A 105 4.72 -8.75 10.06
N PRO A 106 4.54 -8.52 11.34
CA PRO A 106 3.99 -7.31 11.93
C PRO A 106 4.99 -6.16 11.90
N PHE A 107 4.51 -4.95 11.74
CA PHE A 107 5.37 -3.77 11.72
C PHE A 107 5.02 -2.83 12.86
N SER A 108 6.01 -2.05 13.28
CA SER A 108 5.78 -0.96 14.22
C SER A 108 5.31 0.29 13.49
N VAL A 109 4.69 1.20 14.23
CA VAL A 109 4.28 2.49 13.69
C VAL A 109 5.50 3.25 13.15
N ALA A 110 6.63 3.18 13.86
CA ALA A 110 7.87 3.83 13.42
C ALA A 110 8.39 3.23 12.11
N ALA A 111 8.37 1.90 11.98
CA ALA A 111 8.82 1.23 10.74
C ALA A 111 7.93 1.60 9.56
N LEU A 112 6.61 1.62 9.77
CA LEU A 112 5.66 2.03 8.75
C LEU A 112 5.96 3.44 8.24
N GLY A 113 6.10 4.39 9.16
CA GLY A 113 6.37 5.78 8.80
C GLY A 113 7.67 5.95 8.04
N ARG A 114 8.70 5.26 8.48
CA ARG A 114 10.02 5.33 7.84
C ARG A 114 9.98 4.76 6.43
N ARG A 115 9.36 3.59 6.23
CA ARG A 115 9.28 2.96 4.91
C ARG A 115 8.44 3.79 3.94
N VAL A 116 7.32 4.33 4.42
CA VAL A 116 6.48 5.19 3.59
C VAL A 116 7.28 6.40 3.11
N ARG A 117 8.03 7.04 4.01
CA ARG A 117 8.84 8.20 3.64
C ARG A 117 9.93 7.83 2.64
N GLU A 118 10.59 6.70 2.84
CA GLU A 118 11.61 6.22 1.91
C GLU A 118 11.06 6.04 0.50
N VAL A 119 9.89 5.42 0.38
CA VAL A 119 9.27 5.15 -0.92
C VAL A 119 8.83 6.46 -1.59
N LEU A 120 8.23 7.35 -0.82
CA LEU A 120 7.77 8.63 -1.37
C LEU A 120 8.92 9.51 -1.85
N ASP A 121 10.09 9.35 -1.26
CA ASP A 121 11.27 10.16 -1.61
C ASP A 121 12.09 9.58 -2.78
N LEU A 122 11.69 8.44 -3.30
CA LEU A 122 12.38 7.85 -4.44
C LEU A 122 12.22 8.72 -5.74
#